data_6d532baac14475a2d63b8993e8811c42
#
_entry.id   6d532baac14475a2d63b8993e8811c42
#
_cell.length_a   1.000
_cell.length_b   1.000
_cell.length_c   1.000
_cell.angle_alpha   90.00
_cell.angle_beta   90.00
_cell.angle_gamma   90.00
#
_symmetry.space_group_name_H-M   'P 1'
#
loop_
_entity.id
_entity.type
_entity.pdbx_description
1 polymer ?
#
loop_
_entity_poly.entity_id
_entity_poly.type
_entity_poly.pdbx_seq_one_letter_code
_entity_poly.pdbx_strand_id
1 'polypeptide(L)'
;GGYQNHTYGDGKVVTAATCKSEGQMEYTCLVCGYTKTEVIPKTSQHSYDTGTITKKATYTAAGEKVYTCTVCGATKTEVIPMLTHAHNFTWTVISKATVFSPEKQEGICSICGAKQSRDNGSKLVATMKLNVTSIKLQKKQTTTKVKVTGLANGDSVKSWTSSNKKIVTVDKNGKIKAGKKTGSAKITITLKSG
;
A
#
# COMPACT_ATOMS: atom_id res chain seq x y z
N GLY A 1 -44.13 -72.38 -0.38
CA GLY A 1 -44.21 -71.07 0.21
C GLY A 1 -44.17 -70.01 -0.91
N GLY A 2 -45.34 -69.50 -1.28
CA GLY A 2 -45.44 -68.46 -2.32
C GLY A 2 -44.91 -67.12 -1.82
N TYR A 3 -43.99 -66.51 -2.55
CA TYR A 3 -43.59 -65.15 -2.36
C TYR A 3 -44.85 -64.28 -2.69
N GLN A 4 -45.47 -63.74 -1.68
CA GLN A 4 -46.52 -62.74 -1.90
C GLN A 4 -45.85 -61.43 -2.30
N ASN A 5 -46.03 -61.02 -3.55
CA ASN A 5 -45.65 -59.70 -4.00
C ASN A 5 -46.58 -58.68 -3.32
N HIS A 6 -46.02 -57.87 -2.42
CA HIS A 6 -46.78 -56.82 -1.75
C HIS A 6 -46.95 -55.59 -2.67
N THR A 7 -48.17 -55.07 -2.80
CA THR A 7 -48.45 -53.86 -3.47
C THR A 7 -48.63 -52.76 -2.41
N TYR A 8 -47.64 -51.89 -2.29
CA TYR A 8 -47.65 -50.84 -1.31
C TYR A 8 -48.35 -49.57 -1.80
N GLY A 9 -49.08 -48.93 -0.93
CA GLY A 9 -49.68 -47.62 -1.14
C GLY A 9 -48.62 -46.50 -1.00
N ASP A 10 -49.12 -45.29 -1.02
CA ASP A 10 -48.25 -44.10 -0.76
C ASP A 10 -47.64 -44.19 0.64
N GLY A 11 -46.36 -43.78 0.71
CA GLY A 11 -45.64 -43.77 2.01
C GLY A 11 -46.17 -42.67 2.93
N LYS A 12 -46.24 -42.96 4.20
CA LYS A 12 -46.56 -41.99 5.26
C LYS A 12 -45.29 -41.71 6.08
N VAL A 13 -44.96 -40.41 6.24
CA VAL A 13 -43.86 -40.02 7.12
C VAL A 13 -44.28 -40.30 8.56
N VAL A 14 -43.59 -41.22 9.21
CA VAL A 14 -43.80 -41.57 10.64
C VAL A 14 -42.92 -40.69 11.51
N THR A 15 -41.70 -40.48 11.08
CA THR A 15 -40.77 -39.58 11.76
C THR A 15 -40.12 -38.67 10.68
N ALA A 16 -40.23 -37.37 10.87
CA ALA A 16 -39.59 -36.43 9.92
C ALA A 16 -38.07 -36.45 10.09
N ALA A 17 -37.32 -36.43 8.96
CA ALA A 17 -35.89 -36.23 8.98
C ALA A 17 -35.56 -34.82 9.44
N THR A 18 -34.44 -34.66 10.14
CA THR A 18 -33.86 -33.38 10.52
C THR A 18 -32.42 -33.34 10.11
N CYS A 19 -31.74 -32.22 10.27
CA CYS A 19 -30.29 -32.13 10.04
C CYS A 19 -29.48 -32.94 11.10
N LYS A 20 -30.11 -33.37 12.19
CA LYS A 20 -29.50 -34.17 13.27
C LYS A 20 -29.75 -35.66 13.13
N SER A 21 -30.95 -36.05 12.70
CA SER A 21 -31.43 -37.42 12.67
C SER A 21 -32.12 -37.76 11.35
N GLU A 22 -32.01 -39.04 10.99
CA GLU A 22 -32.77 -39.60 9.88
C GLU A 22 -34.26 -39.67 10.27
N GLY A 23 -35.13 -39.61 9.26
CA GLY A 23 -36.55 -39.83 9.39
C GLY A 23 -36.91 -41.25 8.99
N GLN A 24 -38.20 -41.54 9.07
CA GLN A 24 -38.76 -42.84 8.76
C GLN A 24 -40.07 -42.68 7.98
N MET A 25 -40.17 -43.41 6.90
CA MET A 25 -41.35 -43.52 6.08
C MET A 25 -41.91 -44.95 6.18
N GLU A 26 -43.18 -45.07 6.40
CA GLU A 26 -43.90 -46.36 6.45
C GLU A 26 -44.79 -46.52 5.22
N TYR A 27 -44.72 -47.69 4.63
CA TYR A 27 -45.56 -48.11 3.54
C TYR A 27 -46.44 -49.30 3.95
N THR A 28 -47.72 -49.25 3.68
CA THR A 28 -48.66 -50.32 3.99
C THR A 28 -49.10 -51.03 2.72
N CYS A 29 -49.07 -52.35 2.74
CA CYS A 29 -49.59 -53.16 1.65
C CYS A 29 -51.12 -52.99 1.56
N LEU A 30 -51.60 -52.65 0.39
CA LEU A 30 -53.03 -52.44 0.10
C LEU A 30 -53.89 -53.69 0.16
N VAL A 31 -53.25 -54.87 0.12
CA VAL A 31 -53.92 -56.18 0.07
C VAL A 31 -53.99 -56.86 1.45
N CYS A 32 -52.83 -56.91 2.16
CA CYS A 32 -52.75 -57.68 3.41
C CYS A 32 -52.41 -56.87 4.65
N GLY A 33 -52.23 -55.53 4.51
CA GLY A 33 -51.95 -54.67 5.64
C GLY A 33 -50.52 -54.77 6.19
N TYR A 34 -49.62 -55.56 5.56
CA TYR A 34 -48.20 -55.67 5.98
C TYR A 34 -47.53 -54.31 5.78
N THR A 35 -46.72 -53.89 6.77
CA THR A 35 -45.98 -52.64 6.73
C THR A 35 -44.50 -52.87 6.53
N LYS A 36 -43.87 -51.99 5.78
CA LYS A 36 -42.41 -51.83 5.67
C LYS A 36 -42.02 -50.41 5.97
N THR A 37 -40.83 -50.22 6.49
CA THR A 37 -40.25 -48.89 6.74
C THR A 37 -39.04 -48.62 5.87
N GLU A 38 -38.89 -47.40 5.46
CA GLU A 38 -37.71 -46.90 4.74
C GLU A 38 -37.15 -45.68 5.47
N VAL A 39 -35.82 -45.54 5.44
CA VAL A 39 -35.12 -44.42 6.06
C VAL A 39 -35.25 -43.19 5.16
N ILE A 40 -35.61 -42.04 5.75
CA ILE A 40 -35.53 -40.75 5.11
C ILE A 40 -34.18 -40.15 5.53
N PRO A 41 -33.26 -39.89 4.59
CA PRO A 41 -31.94 -39.31 4.91
C PRO A 41 -32.04 -38.01 5.68
N LYS A 42 -31.02 -37.68 6.48
CA LYS A 42 -30.91 -36.39 7.15
C LYS A 42 -30.99 -35.23 6.14
N THR A 43 -31.65 -34.16 6.56
CA THR A 43 -31.72 -32.95 5.71
C THR A 43 -30.42 -32.14 5.81
N SER A 44 -30.10 -31.39 4.76
CA SER A 44 -28.99 -30.41 4.77
C SER A 44 -29.45 -29.02 5.26
N GLN A 45 -30.75 -28.86 5.54
CA GLN A 45 -31.30 -27.59 5.99
C GLN A 45 -31.07 -27.42 7.48
N HIS A 46 -30.43 -26.31 7.85
CA HIS A 46 -30.17 -25.95 9.23
C HIS A 46 -31.02 -24.74 9.64
N SER A 47 -31.55 -24.77 10.88
CA SER A 47 -32.21 -23.64 11.52
C SER A 47 -31.22 -22.96 12.45
N TYR A 48 -30.60 -21.87 11.96
CA TYR A 48 -29.61 -21.15 12.75
C TYR A 48 -30.29 -20.16 13.71
N ASP A 49 -29.62 -19.93 14.84
CA ASP A 49 -29.93 -18.87 15.79
C ASP A 49 -29.66 -17.47 15.21
N THR A 50 -29.81 -16.43 16.01
CA THR A 50 -29.57 -15.04 15.63
C THR A 50 -28.09 -14.69 15.44
N GLY A 51 -27.20 -15.63 15.79
CA GLY A 51 -25.74 -15.48 15.71
C GLY A 51 -25.16 -14.62 16.85
N THR A 52 -23.94 -14.95 17.21
CA THR A 52 -23.15 -14.24 18.23
C THR A 52 -21.92 -13.62 17.58
N ILE A 53 -21.66 -12.34 17.87
CA ILE A 53 -20.42 -11.68 17.44
C ILE A 53 -19.27 -12.21 18.31
N THR A 54 -18.40 -13.04 17.73
CA THR A 54 -17.22 -13.60 18.39
C THR A 54 -16.02 -12.67 18.29
N LYS A 55 -15.99 -11.83 17.23
CA LYS A 55 -14.98 -10.81 17.03
C LYS A 55 -15.62 -9.55 16.47
N LYS A 56 -15.42 -8.42 17.13
CA LYS A 56 -15.92 -7.12 16.63
C LYS A 56 -15.05 -6.64 15.47
N ALA A 57 -15.67 -6.06 14.43
CA ALA A 57 -14.95 -5.36 13.38
C ALA A 57 -14.29 -4.10 13.94
N THR A 58 -13.11 -3.79 13.42
CA THR A 58 -12.35 -2.57 13.73
C THR A 58 -11.98 -1.86 12.42
N TYR A 59 -11.27 -0.75 12.49
CA TYR A 59 -10.72 -0.06 11.32
C TYR A 59 -9.54 -0.79 10.67
N THR A 60 -8.97 -1.81 11.34
CA THR A 60 -7.79 -2.55 10.86
C THR A 60 -8.04 -4.05 10.70
N ALA A 61 -9.18 -4.55 11.17
CA ALA A 61 -9.50 -5.97 11.10
C ALA A 61 -11.00 -6.20 10.92
N ALA A 62 -11.34 -7.19 10.09
CA ALA A 62 -12.70 -7.70 9.98
C ALA A 62 -13.15 -8.35 11.27
N GLY A 63 -14.45 -8.28 11.55
CA GLY A 63 -15.11 -8.99 12.61
C GLY A 63 -15.62 -10.35 12.16
N GLU A 64 -16.22 -11.08 13.11
CA GLU A 64 -16.75 -12.41 12.88
C GLU A 64 -18.05 -12.61 13.68
N LYS A 65 -19.05 -13.19 13.02
CA LYS A 65 -20.30 -13.59 13.61
C LYS A 65 -20.51 -15.08 13.38
N VAL A 66 -20.78 -15.82 14.43
CA VAL A 66 -21.00 -17.27 14.39
C VAL A 66 -22.47 -17.55 14.68
N TYR A 67 -23.08 -18.35 13.84
CA TYR A 67 -24.43 -18.85 13.97
C TYR A 67 -24.38 -20.33 14.30
N THR A 68 -25.23 -20.77 15.21
CA THR A 68 -25.33 -22.18 15.64
C THR A 68 -26.70 -22.75 15.27
N CYS A 69 -26.71 -23.90 14.61
CA CYS A 69 -27.97 -24.58 14.31
C CYS A 69 -28.61 -25.07 15.64
N THR A 70 -29.84 -24.63 15.91
CA THR A 70 -30.57 -24.96 17.12
C THR A 70 -30.96 -26.44 17.23
N VAL A 71 -30.89 -27.19 16.11
CA VAL A 71 -31.27 -28.60 16.03
C VAL A 71 -30.07 -29.53 16.17
N CYS A 72 -28.98 -29.29 15.42
CA CYS A 72 -27.82 -30.19 15.35
C CYS A 72 -26.53 -29.62 15.96
N GLY A 73 -26.49 -28.33 16.29
CA GLY A 73 -25.29 -27.67 16.83
C GLY A 73 -24.25 -27.32 15.77
N ALA A 74 -24.50 -27.57 14.46
CA ALA A 74 -23.58 -27.17 13.42
C ALA A 74 -23.45 -25.65 13.37
N THR A 75 -22.22 -25.15 13.15
CA THR A 75 -21.95 -23.71 13.10
C THR A 75 -21.67 -23.25 11.70
N LYS A 76 -21.98 -22.00 11.41
CA LYS A 76 -21.49 -21.24 10.24
C LYS A 76 -20.97 -19.90 10.70
N THR A 77 -19.94 -19.43 10.01
CA THR A 77 -19.30 -18.15 10.30
C THR A 77 -19.59 -17.16 9.18
N GLU A 78 -19.86 -15.93 9.57
CA GLU A 78 -20.01 -14.78 8.66
C GLU A 78 -18.97 -13.72 9.01
N VAL A 79 -18.31 -13.20 8.00
CA VAL A 79 -17.35 -12.10 8.17
C VAL A 79 -18.11 -10.78 8.28
N ILE A 80 -17.83 -10.02 9.34
CA ILE A 80 -18.29 -8.64 9.48
C ILE A 80 -17.22 -7.74 8.83
N PRO A 81 -17.56 -6.96 7.78
CA PRO A 81 -16.59 -6.09 7.13
C PRO A 81 -15.89 -5.15 8.11
N MET A 82 -14.63 -4.80 7.81
CA MET A 82 -13.92 -3.76 8.55
C MET A 82 -14.70 -2.45 8.55
N LEU A 83 -14.59 -1.69 9.62
CA LEU A 83 -15.19 -0.36 9.70
C LEU A 83 -14.47 0.57 8.71
N THR A 84 -15.23 1.47 8.10
CA THR A 84 -14.73 2.52 7.21
C THR A 84 -14.70 3.86 7.92
N HIS A 85 -13.74 4.72 7.55
CA HIS A 85 -13.65 6.09 8.04
C HIS A 85 -12.94 6.96 7.00
N ALA A 86 -13.16 8.27 7.05
CA ALA A 86 -12.34 9.22 6.32
C ALA A 86 -10.96 9.30 6.98
N HIS A 87 -9.89 9.12 6.19
CA HIS A 87 -8.53 9.21 6.72
C HIS A 87 -8.18 10.66 7.05
N ASN A 88 -7.71 10.88 8.27
CA ASN A 88 -7.11 12.15 8.69
C ASN A 88 -5.62 11.90 8.93
N PHE A 89 -4.79 12.37 8.00
CA PHE A 89 -3.35 12.15 8.02
C PHE A 89 -2.62 13.24 8.80
N THR A 90 -1.77 12.85 9.72
CA THR A 90 -0.74 13.71 10.30
C THR A 90 0.51 13.59 9.45
N TRP A 91 0.97 14.71 8.88
CA TRP A 91 2.06 14.76 7.92
C TRP A 91 3.39 15.11 8.58
N THR A 92 4.44 14.36 8.25
CA THR A 92 5.82 14.62 8.69
C THR A 92 6.74 14.69 7.47
N VAL A 93 7.72 15.59 7.52
CA VAL A 93 8.73 15.72 6.45
C VAL A 93 9.72 14.56 6.56
N ILE A 94 9.84 13.78 5.48
CA ILE A 94 10.81 12.68 5.36
C ILE A 94 12.01 13.06 4.50
N SER A 95 11.87 14.06 3.61
CA SER A 95 12.96 14.60 2.81
C SER A 95 12.70 16.06 2.47
N LYS A 96 13.66 16.93 2.77
CA LYS A 96 13.57 18.36 2.41
C LYS A 96 13.67 18.56 0.90
N ALA A 97 13.07 19.63 0.40
CA ALA A 97 13.21 20.03 -1.00
C ALA A 97 14.67 20.26 -1.38
N THR A 98 15.00 19.89 -2.59
CA THR A 98 16.30 20.14 -3.25
C THR A 98 16.07 20.82 -4.59
N VAL A 99 17.13 21.17 -5.29
CA VAL A 99 17.03 21.63 -6.70
C VAL A 99 16.58 20.55 -7.67
N PHE A 100 16.59 19.28 -7.25
CA PHE A 100 16.20 18.14 -8.08
C PHE A 100 14.83 17.55 -7.73
N SER A 101 14.38 17.75 -6.52
CA SER A 101 13.12 17.16 -6.04
C SER A 101 12.38 18.08 -5.06
N PRO A 102 11.05 18.06 -5.04
CA PRO A 102 10.26 18.72 -4.00
C PRO A 102 10.49 18.08 -2.62
N GLU A 103 10.00 18.73 -1.57
CA GLU A 103 9.92 18.15 -0.24
C GLU A 103 8.99 16.93 -0.27
N LYS A 104 9.38 15.86 0.38
CA LYS A 104 8.54 14.66 0.54
C LYS A 104 8.03 14.54 1.97
N GLN A 105 6.76 14.21 2.09
CA GLN A 105 6.08 14.01 3.35
C GLN A 105 5.45 12.62 3.41
N GLU A 106 5.48 12.01 4.58
CA GLU A 106 4.69 10.82 4.92
C GLU A 106 3.57 11.22 5.88
N GLY A 107 2.35 10.84 5.54
CA GLY A 107 1.17 10.99 6.38
C GLY A 107 0.80 9.67 7.02
N ILE A 108 0.43 9.69 8.29
CA ILE A 108 -0.05 8.53 9.04
C ILE A 108 -1.44 8.84 9.57
N CYS A 109 -2.41 8.00 9.24
CA CYS A 109 -3.75 8.12 9.81
C CYS A 109 -3.73 7.70 11.28
N SER A 110 -4.17 8.58 12.17
CA SER A 110 -4.19 8.34 13.61
C SER A 110 -5.16 7.24 14.06
N ILE A 111 -6.15 6.91 13.22
CA ILE A 111 -7.20 5.92 13.54
C ILE A 111 -6.76 4.51 13.14
N CYS A 112 -6.26 4.33 11.91
CA CYS A 112 -5.96 3.00 11.37
C CYS A 112 -4.48 2.77 11.07
N GLY A 113 -3.61 3.78 11.19
CA GLY A 113 -2.19 3.68 10.87
C GLY A 113 -1.87 3.61 9.36
N ALA A 114 -2.87 3.81 8.49
CA ALA A 114 -2.64 3.85 7.05
C ALA A 114 -1.63 4.94 6.71
N LYS A 115 -0.70 4.63 5.79
CA LYS A 115 0.35 5.54 5.36
C LYS A 115 0.09 6.05 3.96
N GLN A 116 0.43 7.31 3.74
CA GLN A 116 0.39 7.94 2.43
C GLN A 116 1.60 8.85 2.26
N SER A 117 2.19 8.87 1.07
CA SER A 117 3.28 9.79 0.73
C SER A 117 2.78 10.87 -0.22
N ARG A 118 3.34 12.08 -0.09
CA ARG A 118 3.06 13.18 -1.03
C ARG A 118 4.28 14.05 -1.22
N ASP A 119 4.32 14.73 -2.34
CA ASP A 119 5.21 15.87 -2.55
C ASP A 119 4.56 17.12 -1.95
N ASN A 120 5.34 17.95 -1.27
CA ASN A 120 4.91 19.21 -0.68
C ASN A 120 5.67 20.36 -1.30
N GLY A 121 4.97 21.16 -2.11
CA GLY A 121 5.55 22.29 -2.84
C GLY A 121 6.34 21.86 -4.08
N SER A 122 7.28 22.70 -4.49
CA SER A 122 8.11 22.52 -5.65
C SER A 122 9.58 22.30 -5.28
N LYS A 123 10.38 21.80 -6.21
CA LYS A 123 11.84 21.78 -6.07
C LYS A 123 12.38 23.21 -5.94
N LEU A 124 13.54 23.34 -5.30
CA LEU A 124 14.20 24.63 -5.11
C LEU A 124 14.71 25.22 -6.41
N VAL A 125 14.71 26.53 -6.51
CA VAL A 125 15.41 27.25 -7.58
C VAL A 125 16.91 27.26 -7.27
N ALA A 126 17.72 27.03 -8.32
CA ALA A 126 19.17 27.08 -8.19
C ALA A 126 19.63 28.50 -7.78
N THR A 127 20.56 28.57 -6.83
CA THR A 127 21.17 29.82 -6.36
C THR A 127 22.67 29.65 -6.25
N MET A 128 23.39 30.74 -6.47
CA MET A 128 24.85 30.77 -6.35
C MET A 128 25.31 32.20 -6.05
N LYS A 129 26.31 32.34 -5.20
CA LYS A 129 27.02 33.60 -4.94
C LYS A 129 28.50 33.40 -5.12
N LEU A 130 29.14 34.40 -5.69
CA LEU A 130 30.60 34.51 -5.79
C LEU A 130 31.10 35.55 -4.81
N ASN A 131 32.22 35.27 -4.16
CA ASN A 131 32.87 36.24 -3.27
C ASN A 131 33.50 37.38 -4.04
N VAL A 132 33.91 37.14 -5.31
CA VAL A 132 34.45 38.15 -6.25
C VAL A 132 33.96 37.82 -7.67
N THR A 133 33.72 38.87 -8.46
CA THR A 133 33.27 38.75 -9.85
C THR A 133 34.38 39.12 -10.87
N SER A 134 35.51 39.67 -10.38
CA SER A 134 36.66 40.03 -11.19
C SER A 134 37.93 39.89 -10.38
N ILE A 135 38.98 39.38 -11.01
CA ILE A 135 40.33 39.27 -10.43
C ILE A 135 41.40 39.69 -11.47
N LYS A 136 42.49 40.22 -10.99
CA LYS A 136 43.68 40.51 -11.77
C LYS A 136 44.82 39.58 -11.35
N LEU A 137 45.47 38.97 -12.34
CA LEU A 137 46.58 38.03 -12.09
C LEU A 137 47.82 38.48 -12.88
N GLN A 138 48.99 38.30 -12.31
CA GLN A 138 50.27 38.38 -12.98
C GLN A 138 50.45 37.18 -13.93
N LYS A 139 51.27 37.33 -14.98
CA LYS A 139 51.60 36.20 -15.85
C LYS A 139 52.08 34.99 -15.05
N LYS A 140 51.54 33.80 -15.39
CA LYS A 140 51.80 32.51 -14.74
C LYS A 140 51.30 32.39 -13.28
N GLN A 141 50.72 33.44 -12.70
CA GLN A 141 50.18 33.41 -11.35
C GLN A 141 48.97 32.46 -11.29
N THR A 142 48.86 31.76 -10.15
CA THR A 142 47.68 30.92 -9.83
C THR A 142 46.92 31.46 -8.61
N THR A 143 45.62 31.20 -8.58
CA THR A 143 44.77 31.57 -7.41
C THR A 143 43.63 30.59 -7.21
N THR A 144 43.24 30.43 -5.96
CA THR A 144 42.04 29.72 -5.51
C THR A 144 41.08 30.70 -4.80
N LYS A 145 41.25 32.00 -5.03
CA LYS A 145 40.55 33.07 -4.30
C LYS A 145 39.05 33.13 -4.63
N VAL A 146 38.65 32.70 -5.83
CA VAL A 146 37.24 32.69 -6.24
C VAL A 146 36.54 31.53 -5.51
N LYS A 147 35.52 31.87 -4.72
CA LYS A 147 34.73 30.92 -3.96
C LYS A 147 33.26 30.98 -4.35
N VAL A 148 32.65 29.82 -4.48
CA VAL A 148 31.22 29.64 -4.70
C VAL A 148 30.54 29.37 -3.36
N THR A 149 29.52 30.13 -3.05
CA THR A 149 28.70 29.97 -1.85
C THR A 149 27.21 30.14 -2.18
N GLY A 150 26.33 29.98 -1.21
CA GLY A 150 24.90 30.22 -1.38
C GLY A 150 24.22 29.24 -2.35
N LEU A 151 24.77 28.04 -2.50
CA LEU A 151 24.10 27.00 -3.30
C LEU A 151 22.83 26.54 -2.59
N ALA A 152 21.76 26.38 -3.38
CA ALA A 152 20.54 25.79 -2.90
C ALA A 152 20.75 24.32 -2.52
N ASN A 153 19.93 23.82 -1.62
CA ASN A 153 20.05 22.46 -1.10
C ASN A 153 20.10 21.41 -2.23
N GLY A 154 21.08 20.52 -2.13
CA GLY A 154 21.30 19.45 -3.10
C GLY A 154 22.11 19.84 -4.35
N ASP A 155 22.39 21.14 -4.54
CA ASP A 155 23.18 21.59 -5.69
C ASP A 155 24.69 21.56 -5.43
N SER A 156 25.46 21.55 -6.50
CA SER A 156 26.91 21.62 -6.46
C SER A 156 27.47 22.14 -7.80
N VAL A 157 28.72 22.58 -7.78
CA VAL A 157 29.41 22.98 -9.00
C VAL A 157 29.66 21.75 -9.86
N LYS A 158 29.20 21.79 -11.11
CA LYS A 158 29.43 20.77 -12.13
C LYS A 158 30.75 20.98 -12.84
N SER A 159 31.04 22.25 -13.25
CA SER A 159 32.25 22.54 -14.02
C SER A 159 32.65 23.99 -13.91
N TRP A 160 33.96 24.20 -14.17
CA TRP A 160 34.60 25.49 -14.39
C TRP A 160 35.15 25.52 -15.81
N THR A 161 34.89 26.56 -16.57
CA THR A 161 35.39 26.70 -17.94
C THR A 161 35.92 28.08 -18.16
N SER A 162 36.94 28.18 -19.03
CA SER A 162 37.50 29.46 -19.48
C SER A 162 37.13 29.72 -20.93
N SER A 163 36.76 30.96 -21.24
CA SER A 163 36.47 31.40 -22.60
C SER A 163 37.72 31.46 -23.47
N ASN A 164 38.90 31.57 -22.87
CA ASN A 164 40.19 31.58 -23.59
C ASN A 164 41.31 30.94 -22.76
N LYS A 165 41.55 29.67 -23.04
CA LYS A 165 42.58 28.87 -22.32
C LYS A 165 44.02 29.33 -22.61
N LYS A 166 44.25 30.13 -23.64
CA LYS A 166 45.58 30.73 -23.89
C LYS A 166 45.88 31.89 -22.94
N ILE A 167 44.85 32.57 -22.44
CA ILE A 167 44.96 33.67 -21.48
C ILE A 167 44.85 33.14 -20.04
N VAL A 168 43.84 32.34 -19.75
CA VAL A 168 43.54 31.81 -18.40
C VAL A 168 43.03 30.39 -18.51
N THR A 169 43.53 29.50 -17.66
CA THR A 169 42.99 28.16 -17.46
C THR A 169 42.36 28.06 -16.08
N VAL A 170 41.40 27.14 -15.92
CA VAL A 170 40.81 26.79 -14.64
C VAL A 170 40.63 25.30 -14.56
N ASP A 171 40.92 24.72 -13.38
CA ASP A 171 40.72 23.31 -13.15
C ASP A 171 39.33 22.99 -12.55
N LYS A 172 39.04 21.70 -12.36
CA LYS A 172 37.78 21.24 -11.82
C LYS A 172 37.48 21.71 -10.38
N ASN A 173 38.49 22.13 -9.64
CA ASN A 173 38.42 22.61 -8.28
C ASN A 173 38.34 24.15 -8.19
N GLY A 174 38.29 24.85 -9.29
CA GLY A 174 38.25 26.31 -9.35
C GLY A 174 39.62 26.98 -9.18
N LYS A 175 40.74 26.25 -9.32
CA LYS A 175 42.09 26.83 -9.34
C LYS A 175 42.34 27.50 -10.71
N ILE A 176 42.54 28.81 -10.70
CA ILE A 176 42.71 29.66 -11.89
C ILE A 176 44.18 29.92 -12.08
N LYS A 177 44.65 29.78 -13.31
CA LYS A 177 46.08 30.05 -13.69
C LYS A 177 46.12 30.98 -14.89
N ALA A 178 46.85 32.12 -14.76
CA ALA A 178 47.15 33.00 -15.85
C ALA A 178 48.21 32.38 -16.78
N GLY A 179 48.05 32.58 -18.08
CA GLY A 179 48.97 32.17 -19.11
C GLY A 179 50.16 33.14 -19.25
N LYS A 180 50.91 32.97 -20.33
CA LYS A 180 52.07 33.84 -20.68
C LYS A 180 51.65 35.12 -21.41
N LYS A 181 50.45 35.13 -22.02
CA LYS A 181 49.90 36.27 -22.79
C LYS A 181 49.07 37.16 -21.90
N THR A 182 49.10 38.48 -22.13
CA THR A 182 48.19 39.43 -21.52
C THR A 182 46.84 39.39 -22.23
N GLY A 183 45.79 39.68 -21.50
CA GLY A 183 44.44 39.71 -22.02
C GLY A 183 43.43 39.43 -20.91
N SER A 184 42.16 39.28 -21.29
CA SER A 184 41.08 38.92 -20.41
C SER A 184 40.38 37.65 -20.88
N ALA A 185 39.84 36.89 -19.98
CA ALA A 185 39.00 35.72 -20.25
C ALA A 185 37.89 35.65 -19.21
N LYS A 186 36.75 35.12 -19.61
CA LYS A 186 35.62 34.86 -18.74
C LYS A 186 35.72 33.45 -18.19
N ILE A 187 35.59 33.32 -16.88
CA ILE A 187 35.43 32.03 -16.23
C ILE A 187 33.93 31.80 -16.02
N THR A 188 33.43 30.70 -16.53
CA THR A 188 32.04 30.28 -16.35
C THR A 188 31.98 29.11 -15.38
N ILE A 189 31.10 29.22 -14.40
CA ILE A 189 30.82 28.19 -13.42
C ILE A 189 29.42 27.63 -13.72
N THR A 190 29.33 26.34 -13.90
CA THR A 190 28.07 25.65 -14.18
C THR A 190 27.69 24.78 -12.99
N LEU A 191 26.45 24.87 -12.56
CA LEU A 191 25.92 24.03 -11.48
C LEU A 191 25.38 22.70 -12.05
N LYS A 192 25.20 21.69 -11.20
CA LYS A 192 24.60 20.41 -11.58
C LYS A 192 23.12 20.55 -11.94
N SER A 193 22.43 21.50 -11.36
CA SER A 193 21.04 21.83 -11.68
C SER A 193 20.83 22.53 -13.03
N GLY A 194 21.89 23.03 -13.65
CA GLY A 194 21.85 23.71 -14.95
C GLY A 194 22.19 25.19 -14.89
#